data_7403e7484b5d92a715ff608b280bd205
#
_entry.id   7403e7484b5d92a715ff608b280bd205
#
_cell.length_a   1.000
_cell.length_b   1.000
_cell.length_c   1.000
_cell.angle_alpha   90.00
_cell.angle_beta   90.00
_cell.angle_gamma   90.00
#
_symmetry.space_group_name_H-M   'P 1'
#
loop_
_entity.id
_entity.type
_entity.pdbx_description
1 polymer ?
#
loop_
_entity_poly.entity_id
_entity_poly.type
_entity_poly.pdbx_seq_one_letter_code
_entity_poly.pdbx_strand_id
1 'polypeptide(L)'
;FLAAAFGSLIFSFLTITLRANQNVTGLALTIFGVGFGKFFGEYYRVKAGGRLVISADLDHLFTAKLFPDFLSNIPIIGKLFFSYNFMIYLSIIIAIAMAWMLNRSRVGLNLRSVGEDPATADAAGINVIRYKYLFTCIGGGICGLGGLYFTMVSGSGNWAADAMDGKGWLAV
;
A
#
# COMPACT_ATOMS: atom_id res chain seq x y z
N PHE A 1 1.76 1.74 6.84
CA PHE A 1 2.90 1.01 6.29
C PHE A 1 3.25 -0.23 7.13
N LEU A 2 3.64 -0.08 8.41
CA LEU A 2 4.12 -1.19 9.25
C LEU A 2 3.10 -2.33 9.42
N ALA A 3 1.83 -2.03 9.65
CA ALA A 3 0.78 -3.04 9.79
C ALA A 3 0.58 -3.85 8.49
N ALA A 4 0.60 -3.17 7.34
CA ALA A 4 0.49 -3.84 6.05
C ALA A 4 1.76 -4.64 5.71
N ALA A 5 2.95 -4.14 6.04
CA ALA A 5 4.20 -4.89 5.92
C ALA A 5 4.20 -6.14 6.81
N PHE A 6 3.63 -6.07 8.01
CA PHE A 6 3.46 -7.25 8.89
C PHE A 6 2.50 -8.28 8.28
N GLY A 7 1.37 -7.85 7.71
CA GLY A 7 0.48 -8.74 6.97
C GLY A 7 1.19 -9.42 5.79
N SER A 8 2.02 -8.68 5.05
CA SER A 8 2.82 -9.22 3.96
C SER A 8 3.94 -10.16 4.42
N LEU A 9 4.44 -9.98 5.63
CA LEU A 9 5.39 -10.90 6.23
C LEU A 9 4.72 -12.25 6.52
N ILE A 10 3.50 -12.25 7.04
CA ILE A 10 2.71 -13.48 7.23
C ILE A 10 2.48 -14.17 5.88
N PHE A 11 2.07 -13.40 4.86
CA PHE A 11 1.91 -13.92 3.50
C PHE A 11 3.20 -14.54 2.96
N SER A 12 4.34 -13.86 3.11
CA SER A 12 5.64 -14.35 2.67
C SER A 12 6.04 -15.63 3.39
N PHE A 13 5.79 -15.72 4.70
CA PHE A 13 6.07 -16.93 5.46
C PHE A 13 5.28 -18.14 4.94
N LEU A 14 3.98 -17.95 4.69
CA LEU A 14 3.14 -19.02 4.16
C LEU A 14 3.53 -19.44 2.74
N THR A 15 3.81 -18.48 1.86
CA THR A 15 4.08 -18.76 0.44
C THR A 15 5.52 -19.14 0.14
N ILE A 16 6.49 -18.54 0.83
CA ILE A 16 7.92 -18.79 0.55
C ILE A 16 8.44 -19.93 1.40
N THR A 17 8.17 -19.93 2.72
CA THR A 17 8.69 -20.96 3.63
C THR A 17 7.85 -22.23 3.59
N LEU A 18 6.53 -22.12 3.72
CA LEU A 18 5.62 -23.27 3.71
C LEU A 18 5.21 -23.69 2.28
N ARG A 19 5.64 -22.97 1.25
CA ARG A 19 5.32 -23.24 -0.16
C ARG A 19 3.82 -23.41 -0.44
N ALA A 20 2.96 -22.73 0.33
CA ALA A 20 1.53 -22.74 0.12
C ALA A 20 1.15 -22.07 -1.20
N ASN A 21 0.00 -22.47 -1.75
CA ASN A 21 -0.51 -21.85 -2.97
C ASN A 21 -0.78 -20.35 -2.77
N GLN A 22 -0.15 -19.51 -3.59
CA GLN A 22 -0.21 -18.04 -3.47
C GLN A 22 -1.65 -17.50 -3.55
N ASN A 23 -2.46 -18.04 -4.49
CA ASN A 23 -3.81 -17.55 -4.71
C ASN A 23 -4.72 -17.86 -3.51
N VAL A 24 -4.64 -19.08 -2.99
CA VAL A 24 -5.42 -19.52 -1.83
C VAL A 24 -4.98 -18.76 -0.57
N THR A 25 -3.67 -18.60 -0.37
CA THR A 25 -3.12 -17.85 0.77
C THR A 25 -3.50 -16.38 0.70
N GLY A 26 -3.47 -15.77 -0.49
CA GLY A 26 -3.88 -14.39 -0.70
C GLY A 26 -5.35 -14.17 -0.37
N LEU A 27 -6.23 -15.06 -0.86
CA LEU A 27 -7.66 -15.00 -0.56
C LEU A 27 -7.93 -15.18 0.93
N ALA A 28 -7.32 -16.18 1.55
CA ALA A 28 -7.47 -16.43 2.99
C ALA A 28 -7.01 -15.23 3.83
N LEU A 29 -5.86 -14.64 3.49
CA LEU A 29 -5.33 -13.48 4.18
C LEU A 29 -6.19 -12.23 3.98
N THR A 30 -6.80 -12.07 2.82
CA THR A 30 -7.75 -10.97 2.54
C THR A 30 -8.99 -11.10 3.44
N ILE A 31 -9.60 -12.29 3.50
CA ILE A 31 -10.76 -12.54 4.38
C ILE A 31 -10.38 -12.34 5.85
N PHE A 32 -9.22 -12.85 6.27
CA PHE A 32 -8.70 -12.65 7.62
C PHE A 32 -8.48 -11.16 7.92
N GLY A 33 -7.85 -10.42 7.01
CA GLY A 33 -7.58 -8.99 7.17
C GLY A 33 -8.84 -8.14 7.27
N VAL A 34 -9.86 -8.43 6.44
CA VAL A 34 -11.17 -7.78 6.53
C VAL A 34 -11.86 -8.10 7.86
N GLY A 35 -11.87 -9.38 8.27
CA GLY A 35 -12.45 -9.79 9.55
C GLY A 35 -11.77 -9.14 10.75
N PHE A 36 -10.43 -9.12 10.75
CA PHE A 36 -9.62 -8.46 11.77
C PHE A 36 -9.89 -6.95 11.81
N GLY A 37 -9.92 -6.30 10.65
CA GLY A 37 -10.24 -4.87 10.54
C GLY A 37 -11.64 -4.54 11.05
N LYS A 38 -12.65 -5.35 10.69
CA LYS A 38 -14.02 -5.21 11.20
C LYS A 38 -14.08 -5.36 12.72
N PHE A 39 -13.45 -6.40 13.26
CA PHE A 39 -13.49 -6.67 14.70
C PHE A 39 -12.87 -5.53 15.53
N PHE A 40 -11.64 -5.15 15.19
CA PHE A 40 -10.96 -4.07 15.94
C PHE A 40 -11.55 -2.70 15.65
N GLY A 41 -11.91 -2.43 14.41
CA GLY A 41 -12.54 -1.16 14.03
C GLY A 41 -13.88 -0.96 14.76
N GLU A 42 -14.72 -1.98 14.81
CA GLU A 42 -15.99 -1.91 15.51
C GLU A 42 -15.79 -1.78 17.04
N TYR A 43 -14.83 -2.51 17.61
CA TYR A 43 -14.47 -2.37 19.02
C TYR A 43 -14.08 -0.93 19.38
N TYR A 44 -13.21 -0.31 18.58
CA TYR A 44 -12.82 1.09 18.79
C TYR A 44 -13.95 2.08 18.48
N ARG A 45 -14.79 1.82 17.51
CA ARG A 45 -15.96 2.63 17.17
C ARG A 45 -16.93 2.72 18.34
N VAL A 46 -17.25 1.59 18.95
CA VAL A 46 -18.14 1.53 20.13
C VAL A 46 -17.52 2.30 21.31
N LYS A 47 -16.22 2.11 21.55
CA LYS A 47 -15.49 2.80 22.62
C LYS A 47 -15.39 4.31 22.41
N ALA A 48 -15.36 4.78 21.17
CA ALA A 48 -15.31 6.19 20.79
C ALA A 48 -16.69 6.89 20.71
N GLY A 49 -17.78 6.22 21.13
CA GLY A 49 -19.12 6.83 21.14
C GLY A 49 -19.86 6.72 19.80
N GLY A 50 -19.55 5.73 18.98
CA GLY A 50 -20.33 5.40 17.78
C GLY A 50 -19.74 5.90 16.44
N ARG A 51 -18.76 6.78 16.44
CA ARG A 51 -18.03 7.21 15.24
C ARG A 51 -16.54 7.21 15.48
N LEU A 52 -15.78 6.53 14.62
CA LEU A 52 -14.34 6.69 14.49
C LEU A 52 -14.10 7.75 13.42
N VAL A 53 -13.84 8.96 13.88
CA VAL A 53 -13.45 10.10 13.03
C VAL A 53 -12.04 10.49 13.42
N ILE A 54 -11.20 10.68 12.44
CA ILE A 54 -9.85 11.17 12.65
C ILE A 54 -9.92 12.62 13.10
N SER A 55 -9.01 13.05 13.98
CA SER A 55 -8.93 14.45 14.43
C SER A 55 -8.89 15.40 13.23
N ALA A 56 -9.68 16.47 13.28
CA ALA A 56 -9.78 17.45 12.20
C ALA A 56 -8.42 18.00 11.75
N ASP A 57 -7.47 18.13 12.67
CA ASP A 57 -6.11 18.58 12.36
C ASP A 57 -5.34 17.61 11.46
N LEU A 58 -5.53 16.30 11.64
CA LEU A 58 -4.92 15.29 10.78
C LEU A 58 -5.62 15.21 9.42
N ASP A 59 -6.95 15.31 9.40
CA ASP A 59 -7.72 15.34 8.14
C ASP A 59 -7.28 16.52 7.28
N HIS A 60 -7.11 17.69 7.86
CA HIS A 60 -6.57 18.86 7.16
C HIS A 60 -5.18 18.65 6.59
N LEU A 61 -4.27 17.95 7.29
CA LEU A 61 -2.93 17.65 6.78
C LEU A 61 -2.95 16.73 5.55
N PHE A 62 -3.85 15.76 5.52
CA PHE A 62 -3.96 14.81 4.41
C PHE A 62 -4.83 15.31 3.26
N THR A 63 -5.80 16.16 3.54
CA THR A 63 -6.73 16.73 2.55
C THR A 63 -6.24 18.10 2.04
N ALA A 64 -5.32 18.76 2.76
CA ALA A 64 -4.77 20.04 2.36
C ALA A 64 -4.10 19.94 0.98
N LYS A 65 -4.41 20.90 0.12
CA LYS A 65 -3.71 21.11 -1.13
C LYS A 65 -2.28 21.51 -0.82
N LEU A 66 -1.32 20.82 -1.41
CA LEU A 66 0.12 21.11 -1.19
C LEU A 66 0.52 22.47 -1.74
N PHE A 67 -0.19 22.96 -2.76
CA PHE A 67 0.14 24.21 -3.45
C PHE A 67 -0.90 25.31 -3.15
N PRO A 68 -0.43 26.58 -2.99
CA PRO A 68 -1.34 27.71 -2.79
C PRO A 68 -2.29 27.88 -3.98
N ASP A 69 -3.50 28.38 -3.71
CA ASP A 69 -4.58 28.54 -4.67
C ASP A 69 -4.20 29.38 -5.91
N PHE A 70 -3.16 30.18 -5.84
CA PHE A 70 -2.63 30.95 -6.96
C PHE A 70 -2.13 30.07 -8.12
N LEU A 71 -1.47 28.92 -7.84
CA LEU A 71 -1.01 27.97 -8.86
C LEU A 71 -2.15 27.09 -9.39
N SER A 72 -3.13 26.84 -8.57
CA SER A 72 -4.32 26.03 -8.90
C SER A 72 -5.27 26.76 -9.87
N ASN A 73 -5.19 28.09 -9.97
CA ASN A 73 -6.06 28.92 -10.82
C ASN A 73 -5.55 29.07 -12.29
N ILE A 74 -4.40 28.49 -12.63
CA ILE A 74 -3.92 28.50 -14.02
C ILE A 74 -4.88 27.64 -14.87
N PRO A 75 -5.50 28.18 -15.93
CA PRO A 75 -6.43 27.42 -16.75
C PRO A 75 -5.72 26.21 -17.38
N ILE A 76 -6.35 25.02 -17.26
CA ILE A 76 -5.92 23.70 -17.76
C ILE A 76 -4.81 23.07 -16.91
N ILE A 77 -3.63 23.67 -16.75
CA ILE A 77 -2.46 23.08 -16.10
C ILE A 77 -2.60 23.09 -14.57
N GLY A 78 -3.15 24.17 -14.01
CA GLY A 78 -3.34 24.31 -12.57
C GLY A 78 -4.28 23.27 -11.99
N LYS A 79 -5.42 23.05 -12.64
CA LYS A 79 -6.39 22.04 -12.21
C LYS A 79 -5.91 20.60 -12.43
N LEU A 80 -5.10 20.36 -13.47
CA LEU A 80 -4.63 19.02 -13.82
C LEU A 80 -3.44 18.57 -12.95
N PHE A 81 -2.57 19.49 -12.53
CA PHE A 81 -1.33 19.15 -11.83
C PHE A 81 -1.24 19.66 -10.39
N PHE A 82 -1.91 20.75 -10.03
CA PHE A 82 -1.77 21.41 -8.72
C PHE A 82 -3.00 21.34 -7.81
N SER A 83 -4.06 20.65 -8.26
CA SER A 83 -5.32 20.53 -7.51
C SER A 83 -5.41 19.29 -6.63
N TYR A 84 -4.34 18.48 -6.55
CA TYR A 84 -4.37 17.19 -5.88
C TYR A 84 -3.84 17.25 -4.45
N ASN A 85 -4.26 16.28 -3.65
CA ASN A 85 -3.83 16.11 -2.26
C ASN A 85 -2.38 15.62 -2.18
N PHE A 86 -1.70 15.90 -1.08
CA PHE A 86 -0.33 15.46 -0.79
C PHE A 86 -0.07 13.98 -1.11
N MET A 87 -1.02 13.10 -0.80
CA MET A 87 -0.89 11.66 -1.00
C MET A 87 -0.71 11.26 -2.47
N ILE A 88 -1.30 12.01 -3.41
CA ILE A 88 -1.16 11.74 -4.85
C ILE A 88 0.26 12.04 -5.31
N TYR A 89 0.85 13.15 -4.86
CA TYR A 89 2.26 13.46 -5.17
C TYR A 89 3.20 12.44 -4.54
N LEU A 90 2.92 12.01 -3.32
CA LEU A 90 3.68 10.97 -2.66
C LEU A 90 3.65 9.65 -3.46
N SER A 91 2.49 9.26 -4.00
CA SER A 91 2.37 8.06 -4.83
C SER A 91 3.18 8.15 -6.12
N ILE A 92 3.20 9.31 -6.77
CA ILE A 92 4.00 9.57 -7.97
C ILE A 92 5.49 9.48 -7.64
N ILE A 93 5.92 10.09 -6.53
CA ILE A 93 7.32 10.03 -6.08
C ILE A 93 7.74 8.58 -5.80
N ILE A 94 6.90 7.82 -5.09
CA ILE A 94 7.15 6.39 -4.82
C ILE A 94 7.24 5.60 -6.14
N ALA A 95 6.33 5.84 -7.10
CA ALA A 95 6.34 5.17 -8.39
C ALA A 95 7.63 5.45 -9.17
N ILE A 96 8.05 6.71 -9.24
CA ILE A 96 9.30 7.11 -9.90
C ILE A 96 10.53 6.51 -9.19
N ALA A 97 10.55 6.55 -7.85
CA ALA A 97 11.64 5.97 -7.06
C ALA A 97 11.75 4.46 -7.27
N MET A 98 10.63 3.74 -7.28
CA MET A 98 10.58 2.31 -7.55
C MET A 98 11.01 1.99 -8.98
N ALA A 99 10.53 2.74 -9.97
CA ALA A 99 10.94 2.58 -11.36
C ALA A 99 12.45 2.82 -11.53
N TRP A 100 12.98 3.87 -10.92
CA TRP A 100 14.42 4.16 -10.94
C TRP A 100 15.22 3.05 -10.26
N MET A 101 14.79 2.59 -9.08
CA MET A 101 15.41 1.50 -8.35
C MET A 101 15.45 0.22 -9.19
N LEU A 102 14.34 -0.16 -9.80
CA LEU A 102 14.25 -1.38 -10.62
C LEU A 102 15.11 -1.31 -11.88
N ASN A 103 15.23 -0.13 -12.51
CA ASN A 103 15.93 0.00 -13.79
C ASN A 103 17.40 0.37 -13.67
N ARG A 104 17.80 1.03 -12.58
CA ARG A 104 19.14 1.63 -12.44
C ARG A 104 19.95 1.09 -11.27
N SER A 105 19.37 0.30 -10.35
CA SER A 105 20.12 -0.22 -9.20
C SER A 105 20.50 -1.68 -9.37
N ARG A 106 21.61 -2.08 -8.72
CA ARG A 106 22.02 -3.50 -8.60
C ARG A 106 20.97 -4.34 -7.90
N VAL A 107 20.27 -3.73 -6.94
CA VAL A 107 19.19 -4.38 -6.20
C VAL A 107 18.01 -4.70 -7.13
N GLY A 108 17.64 -3.78 -8.03
CA GLY A 108 16.61 -4.01 -9.02
C GLY A 108 16.99 -5.08 -10.05
N LEU A 109 18.26 -5.10 -10.49
CA LEU A 109 18.75 -6.14 -11.39
C LEU A 109 18.67 -7.53 -10.74
N ASN A 110 19.13 -7.66 -9.49
CA ASN A 110 19.03 -8.90 -8.73
C ASN A 110 17.56 -9.33 -8.51
N LEU A 111 16.67 -8.36 -8.25
CA LEU A 111 15.25 -8.65 -8.08
C LEU A 111 14.63 -9.19 -9.36
N ARG A 112 14.99 -8.64 -10.51
CA ARG A 112 14.53 -9.15 -11.81
C ARG A 112 15.04 -10.55 -12.08
N SER A 113 16.33 -10.83 -11.83
CA SER A 113 16.89 -12.17 -12.01
C SER A 113 16.21 -13.20 -11.10
N VAL A 114 15.89 -12.83 -9.85
CA VAL A 114 15.12 -13.67 -8.92
C VAL A 114 13.69 -13.91 -9.41
N GLY A 115 13.10 -12.93 -10.14
CA GLY A 115 11.76 -13.06 -10.70
C GLY A 115 11.72 -13.94 -11.97
N GLU A 116 12.75 -13.86 -12.82
CA GLU A 116 12.81 -14.60 -14.08
C GLU A 116 13.21 -16.07 -13.84
N ASP A 117 14.33 -16.28 -13.16
CA ASP A 117 14.80 -17.64 -12.83
C ASP A 117 15.48 -17.66 -11.44
N PRO A 118 14.73 -18.06 -10.40
CA PRO A 118 15.27 -18.18 -9.06
C PRO A 118 16.44 -19.16 -8.92
N ALA A 119 16.47 -20.23 -9.74
CA ALA A 119 17.52 -21.23 -9.67
C ALA A 119 18.85 -20.68 -10.18
N THR A 120 18.83 -19.98 -11.30
CA THR A 120 20.00 -19.31 -11.87
C THR A 120 20.51 -18.19 -10.96
N ALA A 121 19.59 -17.43 -10.34
CA ALA A 121 19.94 -16.38 -9.39
C ALA A 121 20.63 -16.95 -8.14
N ASP A 122 20.16 -18.07 -7.60
CA ASP A 122 20.79 -18.77 -6.47
C ASP A 122 22.18 -19.29 -6.83
N ALA A 123 22.34 -19.89 -8.01
CA ALA A 123 23.63 -20.33 -8.54
C ALA A 123 24.63 -19.17 -8.71
N ALA A 124 24.15 -17.96 -8.99
CA ALA A 124 24.96 -16.74 -9.03
C ALA A 124 25.27 -16.15 -7.65
N GLY A 125 24.87 -16.81 -6.55
CA GLY A 125 25.13 -16.39 -5.18
C GLY A 125 24.15 -15.34 -4.62
N ILE A 126 23.03 -15.12 -5.29
CA ILE A 126 21.99 -14.20 -4.83
C ILE A 126 21.05 -14.96 -3.87
N ASN A 127 20.88 -14.45 -2.66
CA ASN A 127 19.96 -15.07 -1.70
C ASN A 127 18.51 -14.82 -2.06
N VAL A 128 17.91 -15.72 -2.84
CA VAL A 128 16.55 -15.64 -3.39
C VAL A 128 15.51 -15.47 -2.29
N ILE A 129 15.64 -16.21 -1.18
CA ILE A 129 14.68 -16.15 -0.08
C ILE A 129 14.62 -14.76 0.54
N ARG A 130 15.78 -14.17 0.84
CA ARG A 130 15.86 -12.81 1.42
C ARG A 130 15.23 -11.76 0.49
N TYR A 131 15.53 -11.84 -0.82
CA TYR A 131 14.95 -10.94 -1.80
C TYR A 131 13.41 -11.05 -1.86
N LYS A 132 12.90 -12.27 -1.92
CA LYS A 132 11.44 -12.50 -1.92
C LYS A 132 10.78 -11.93 -0.67
N TYR A 133 11.30 -12.23 0.54
CA TYR A 133 10.73 -11.70 1.79
C TYR A 133 10.76 -10.17 1.84
N LEU A 134 11.92 -9.58 1.58
CA LEU A 134 12.12 -8.14 1.69
C LEU A 134 11.21 -7.36 0.74
N PHE A 135 11.17 -7.77 -0.53
CA PHE A 135 10.37 -7.05 -1.52
C PHE A 135 8.88 -7.31 -1.40
N THR A 136 8.44 -8.46 -0.92
CA THR A 136 7.04 -8.69 -0.58
C THR A 136 6.61 -7.81 0.60
N CYS A 137 7.43 -7.68 1.64
CA CYS A 137 7.14 -6.79 2.77
C CYS A 137 7.12 -5.31 2.36
N ILE A 138 8.06 -4.86 1.52
CA ILE A 138 8.07 -3.48 1.01
C ILE A 138 6.83 -3.21 0.15
N GLY A 139 6.51 -4.12 -0.78
CA GLY A 139 5.34 -4.00 -1.64
C GLY A 139 4.04 -3.93 -0.85
N GLY A 140 3.87 -4.82 0.13
CA GLY A 140 2.70 -4.78 1.01
C GLY A 140 2.64 -3.53 1.89
N GLY A 141 3.79 -3.04 2.36
CA GLY A 141 3.85 -1.75 3.06
C GLY A 141 3.38 -0.58 2.18
N ILE A 142 3.78 -0.55 0.91
CA ILE A 142 3.34 0.47 -0.06
C ILE A 142 1.84 0.32 -0.35
N CYS A 143 1.33 -0.91 -0.53
CA CYS A 143 -0.11 -1.16 -0.66
C CYS A 143 -0.91 -0.63 0.54
N GLY A 144 -0.36 -0.73 1.76
CA GLY A 144 -0.95 -0.17 2.96
C GLY A 144 -1.10 1.36 2.94
N LEU A 145 -0.21 2.07 2.24
CA LEU A 145 -0.36 3.52 2.02
C LEU A 145 -1.56 3.83 1.10
N GLY A 146 -1.83 2.97 0.11
CA GLY A 146 -3.02 3.07 -0.71
C GLY A 146 -4.32 2.91 0.09
N GLY A 147 -4.36 1.97 1.03
CA GLY A 147 -5.47 1.80 1.96
C GLY A 147 -5.68 3.02 2.86
N LEU A 148 -4.59 3.62 3.36
CA LEU A 148 -4.64 4.86 4.12
C LEU A 148 -5.22 6.01 3.29
N TYR A 149 -4.76 6.18 2.04
CA TYR A 149 -5.30 7.19 1.12
C TYR A 149 -6.80 7.03 0.94
N PHE A 150 -7.27 5.80 0.74
CA PHE A 150 -8.69 5.54 0.53
C PHE A 150 -9.52 5.93 1.76
N THR A 151 -9.07 5.60 2.96
CA THR A 151 -9.77 5.94 4.20
C THR A 151 -9.79 7.45 4.46
N MET A 152 -8.66 8.13 4.23
CA MET A 152 -8.51 9.56 4.52
C MET A 152 -9.22 10.44 3.49
N VAL A 153 -9.08 10.13 2.21
CA VAL A 153 -9.58 11.00 1.13
C VAL A 153 -10.98 10.60 0.69
N SER A 154 -11.24 9.32 0.39
CA SER A 154 -12.56 8.85 -0.03
C SER A 154 -13.55 8.70 1.12
N GLY A 155 -13.07 8.31 2.30
CA GLY A 155 -13.87 8.14 3.50
C GLY A 155 -14.06 9.42 4.32
N SER A 156 -13.46 10.54 3.90
CA SER A 156 -13.46 11.80 4.67
C SER A 156 -13.08 11.58 6.14
N GLY A 157 -12.05 10.78 6.38
CA GLY A 157 -11.59 10.44 7.73
C GLY A 157 -12.52 9.53 8.54
N ASN A 158 -13.63 9.06 7.97
CA ASN A 158 -14.53 8.12 8.63
C ASN A 158 -14.06 6.68 8.38
N TRP A 159 -13.98 5.91 9.45
CA TRP A 159 -13.73 4.48 9.30
C TRP A 159 -14.95 3.75 8.74
N ALA A 160 -14.77 3.04 7.65
CA ALA A 160 -15.76 2.17 7.04
C ALA A 160 -15.16 0.78 6.83
N ALA A 161 -15.80 -0.25 7.39
CA ALA A 161 -15.32 -1.63 7.33
C ALA A 161 -15.19 -2.16 5.89
N ASP A 162 -16.07 -1.70 5.01
CA ASP A 162 -16.20 -2.18 3.64
C ASP A 162 -15.72 -1.15 2.59
N ALA A 163 -14.89 -0.19 3.01
CA ALA A 163 -14.44 0.92 2.15
C ALA A 163 -13.76 0.44 0.86
N MET A 164 -13.03 -0.67 0.91
CA MET A 164 -12.29 -1.26 -0.21
C MET A 164 -12.90 -2.56 -0.76
N ASP A 165 -14.14 -2.90 -0.35
CA ASP A 165 -14.76 -4.19 -0.66
C ASP A 165 -14.82 -4.45 -2.18
N GLY A 166 -14.00 -5.36 -2.65
CA GLY A 166 -13.88 -5.78 -4.04
C GLY A 166 -13.26 -4.77 -5.02
N LYS A 167 -13.04 -3.51 -4.65
CA LYS A 167 -12.52 -2.48 -5.58
C LYS A 167 -11.07 -2.70 -5.98
N GLY A 168 -10.27 -3.34 -5.14
CA GLY A 168 -8.89 -3.69 -5.45
C GLY A 168 -8.78 -4.71 -6.59
N TRP A 169 -9.76 -5.57 -6.77
CA TRP A 169 -9.80 -6.57 -7.84
C TRP A 169 -10.14 -5.98 -9.21
N LEU A 170 -10.74 -4.79 -9.26
CA LEU A 170 -11.04 -4.10 -10.51
C LEU A 170 -9.79 -3.40 -11.10
N ALA A 171 -8.73 -3.28 -10.32
CA ALA A 171 -7.48 -2.64 -10.74
C ALA A 171 -6.42 -3.66 -11.25
N VAL A 172 -6.70 -4.94 -11.20
CA VAL A 172 -5.87 -6.05 -11.68
C VAL A 172 -6.41 -6.58 -12.99
#